data_55e18c3192cab2213967b664e2767da2
#
_entry.id   55e18c3192cab2213967b664e2767da2
#
_cell.length_a   1.000
_cell.length_b   1.000
_cell.length_c   1.000
_cell.angle_alpha   90.00
_cell.angle_beta   90.00
_cell.angle_gamma   90.00
#
_symmetry.space_group_name_H-M   'P 1'
#
loop_
_entity.id
_entity.type
_entity.pdbx_description
1 polymer ?
#
loop_
_entity_poly.entity_id
_entity_poly.type
_entity_poly.pdbx_seq_one_letter_code
_entity_poly.pdbx_strand_id
1 'polypeptide(L)'
;MSHHIVGMILVYLRMAASEEGVQIQQSPAQLWLTSGQTAKLYCRISKEEWRVLWYKEQQNGSLHGIHQSSEFEPSNGKYSSKVNITANTFSLLISNVQRDDSGVYYCGLSASVYLQPNFGNGTRLIVTDASEPTLSILVPSNPEDAELPPVIPLLCLLSDFTPPWSAVLWGMGEEVSQGLMDAGAVDGNGVFSVWSLTRIPSETWNQETICNCTAKESSTGRSISVTVSRETGDCRIVFYTGLPCIFILLLIQLLILLWRKCPIRGRAVQRQKEIPMRQIPQTEYATLTYNNRNAPR
;
A
#
# COMPACT_ATOMS: atom_id res chain seq x y z
N MET A 1 27.74 2.11 -64.55
CA MET A 1 27.10 2.89 -63.46
C MET A 1 26.31 2.02 -62.49
N SER A 2 25.73 0.88 -62.89
CA SER A 2 24.90 0.02 -62.01
C SER A 2 25.70 -0.69 -60.89
N HIS A 3 26.91 -1.17 -61.13
CA HIS A 3 27.70 -1.91 -60.13
C HIS A 3 28.21 -1.06 -58.97
N HIS A 4 28.46 0.23 -59.22
CA HIS A 4 28.87 1.14 -58.12
C HIS A 4 27.75 1.50 -57.19
N ILE A 5 26.52 1.61 -57.70
CA ILE A 5 25.32 1.91 -56.92
C ILE A 5 24.98 0.70 -56.03
N VAL A 6 25.05 -0.52 -56.55
CA VAL A 6 24.79 -1.74 -55.79
C VAL A 6 25.86 -1.93 -54.68
N GLY A 7 27.15 -1.63 -55.01
CA GLY A 7 28.23 -1.67 -54.00
C GLY A 7 28.01 -0.65 -52.87
N MET A 8 27.61 0.57 -53.19
CA MET A 8 27.29 1.60 -52.20
C MET A 8 26.09 1.22 -51.35
N ILE A 9 25.01 0.67 -51.93
CA ILE A 9 23.85 0.20 -51.18
C ILE A 9 24.21 -0.94 -50.27
N LEU A 10 25.04 -1.89 -50.69
CA LEU A 10 25.52 -3.00 -49.85
C LEU A 10 26.44 -2.52 -48.70
N VAL A 11 27.24 -1.49 -48.94
CA VAL A 11 28.04 -0.86 -47.85
C VAL A 11 27.14 -0.08 -46.90
N TYR A 12 26.16 0.65 -47.41
CA TYR A 12 25.17 1.32 -46.56
C TYR A 12 24.32 0.32 -45.75
N LEU A 13 23.89 -0.80 -46.37
CA LEU A 13 23.17 -1.87 -45.67
C LEU A 13 24.05 -2.60 -44.67
N ARG A 14 25.33 -2.72 -44.89
CA ARG A 14 26.28 -3.25 -43.88
C ARG A 14 26.58 -2.25 -42.77
N MET A 15 26.61 -0.96 -43.07
CA MET A 15 26.74 0.08 -42.01
C MET A 15 25.45 0.27 -41.22
N ALA A 16 24.27 0.01 -41.80
CA ALA A 16 22.99 -0.02 -41.11
C ALA A 16 22.74 -1.34 -40.36
N ALA A 17 23.55 -2.40 -40.65
CA ALA A 17 23.52 -3.65 -39.94
C ALA A 17 24.37 -3.54 -38.66
N SER A 18 23.68 -3.29 -37.55
CA SER A 18 24.13 -3.49 -36.19
C SER A 18 25.26 -2.58 -35.66
N GLU A 19 24.94 -1.36 -35.32
CA GLU A 19 25.32 -0.99 -33.95
C GLU A 19 24.40 -1.78 -33.02
N GLU A 20 24.77 -3.00 -32.66
CA GLU A 20 24.19 -3.67 -31.51
C GLU A 20 24.42 -2.75 -30.33
N GLY A 21 23.37 -2.06 -29.90
CA GLY A 21 23.45 -1.17 -28.75
C GLY A 21 24.01 -1.94 -27.54
N VAL A 22 24.67 -1.27 -26.64
CA VAL A 22 25.19 -1.90 -25.44
C VAL A 22 24.02 -2.54 -24.69
N GLN A 23 24.09 -3.86 -24.47
CA GLN A 23 23.09 -4.57 -23.70
C GLN A 23 23.49 -4.56 -22.22
N ILE A 24 22.53 -4.21 -21.36
CA ILE A 24 22.69 -4.19 -19.92
C ILE A 24 21.73 -5.20 -19.32
N GLN A 25 22.28 -6.23 -18.71
CA GLN A 25 21.53 -7.26 -18.01
C GLN A 25 21.59 -7.03 -16.51
N GLN A 26 20.45 -6.80 -15.90
CA GLN A 26 20.32 -6.59 -14.46
C GLN A 26 19.59 -7.76 -13.79
N SER A 27 20.10 -8.17 -12.61
CA SER A 27 19.52 -9.27 -11.84
C SER A 27 19.75 -9.09 -10.33
N PRO A 28 18.88 -9.69 -9.49
CA PRO A 28 17.62 -10.35 -9.84
C PRO A 28 16.57 -9.33 -10.30
N ALA A 29 15.50 -9.78 -10.95
CA ALA A 29 14.36 -8.89 -11.30
C ALA A 29 13.65 -8.39 -10.05
N GLN A 30 13.57 -9.22 -9.01
CA GLN A 30 12.94 -8.90 -7.72
C GLN A 30 13.75 -9.50 -6.58
N LEU A 31 13.87 -8.77 -5.47
CA LEU A 31 14.60 -9.18 -4.28
C LEU A 31 13.78 -8.86 -3.04
N TRP A 32 13.56 -9.87 -2.19
CA TRP A 32 12.86 -9.76 -0.92
C TRP A 32 13.85 -9.90 0.23
N LEU A 33 13.80 -8.96 1.16
CA LEU A 33 14.67 -8.94 2.34
C LEU A 33 13.88 -8.47 3.56
N THR A 34 14.45 -8.78 4.74
CA THR A 34 14.02 -8.18 6.01
C THR A 34 14.95 -7.03 6.38
N SER A 35 14.47 -6.12 7.22
CA SER A 35 15.26 -4.99 7.71
C SER A 35 16.58 -5.47 8.35
N GLY A 36 17.64 -4.72 8.14
CA GLY A 36 18.98 -5.05 8.63
C GLY A 36 19.81 -5.92 7.71
N GLN A 37 19.22 -6.60 6.72
CA GLN A 37 19.96 -7.40 5.76
C GLN A 37 20.74 -6.53 4.74
N THR A 38 21.55 -7.18 3.89
CA THR A 38 22.26 -6.52 2.80
C THR A 38 21.68 -6.95 1.47
N ALA A 39 21.18 -5.98 0.69
CA ALA A 39 20.75 -6.20 -0.67
C ALA A 39 21.96 -6.27 -1.60
N LYS A 40 21.91 -7.18 -2.59
CA LYS A 40 22.93 -7.33 -3.60
C LYS A 40 22.30 -7.39 -4.98
N LEU A 41 22.58 -6.37 -5.79
CA LEU A 41 22.08 -6.21 -7.14
C LEU A 41 23.24 -6.37 -8.13
N TYR A 42 23.00 -7.07 -9.23
CA TYR A 42 24.00 -7.34 -10.24
C TYR A 42 23.67 -6.64 -11.55
N CYS A 43 24.70 -6.14 -12.18
CA CYS A 43 24.67 -5.51 -13.49
C CYS A 43 25.76 -6.10 -14.37
N ARG A 44 25.42 -6.66 -15.52
CA ARG A 44 26.34 -7.17 -16.51
C ARG A 44 26.21 -6.39 -17.80
N ILE A 45 27.33 -5.98 -18.37
CA ILE A 45 27.42 -5.16 -19.58
C ILE A 45 28.01 -6.01 -20.72
N SER A 46 27.43 -5.91 -21.92
CA SER A 46 27.88 -6.67 -23.09
C SER A 46 29.18 -6.17 -23.70
N LYS A 47 29.59 -4.94 -23.41
CA LYS A 47 30.86 -4.32 -23.86
C LYS A 47 31.75 -4.02 -22.67
N GLU A 48 33.06 -3.83 -22.92
CA GLU A 48 34.00 -3.42 -21.87
C GLU A 48 33.62 -2.04 -21.32
N GLU A 49 33.38 -2.00 -20.03
CA GLU A 49 33.12 -0.79 -19.28
C GLU A 49 33.94 -0.79 -18.00
N TRP A 50 34.32 0.40 -17.54
CA TRP A 50 35.10 0.57 -16.34
C TRP A 50 34.29 1.09 -15.17
N ARG A 51 33.05 1.56 -15.41
CA ARG A 51 32.12 2.06 -14.40
C ARG A 51 30.66 1.94 -14.82
N VAL A 52 29.75 1.77 -13.84
CA VAL A 52 28.30 1.91 -13.98
C VAL A 52 27.77 2.84 -12.92
N LEU A 53 26.65 3.48 -13.21
CA LEU A 53 25.90 4.32 -12.29
C LEU A 53 24.67 3.58 -11.82
N TRP A 54 24.36 3.71 -10.53
CA TRP A 54 23.17 3.15 -9.95
C TRP A 54 22.20 4.27 -9.59
N TYR A 55 20.93 4.02 -9.87
CA TYR A 55 19.83 4.95 -9.65
C TYR A 55 18.72 4.27 -8.87
N LYS A 56 18.04 5.03 -8.02
CA LYS A 56 16.77 4.63 -7.40
C LYS A 56 15.64 5.44 -8.02
N GLU A 57 14.56 4.76 -8.40
CA GLU A 57 13.34 5.40 -8.86
C GLU A 57 12.64 6.11 -7.70
N GLN A 58 12.28 7.38 -7.90
CA GLN A 58 11.53 8.19 -6.96
C GLN A 58 10.03 8.00 -7.20
N GLN A 59 9.18 8.38 -6.25
CA GLN A 59 7.72 8.27 -6.36
C GLN A 59 7.13 9.03 -7.56
N ASN A 60 7.80 10.08 -8.01
CA ASN A 60 7.40 10.85 -9.20
C ASN A 60 7.89 10.23 -10.52
N GLY A 61 8.50 9.05 -10.49
CA GLY A 61 9.09 8.38 -11.65
C GLY A 61 10.45 8.90 -12.10
N SER A 62 11.01 9.92 -11.43
CA SER A 62 12.38 10.39 -11.74
C SER A 62 13.43 9.43 -11.17
N LEU A 63 14.60 9.39 -11.80
CA LEU A 63 15.74 8.59 -11.35
C LEU A 63 16.71 9.45 -10.54
N HIS A 64 17.01 9.00 -9.32
CA HIS A 64 17.99 9.63 -8.45
C HIS A 64 19.26 8.79 -8.42
N GLY A 65 20.42 9.37 -8.80
CA GLY A 65 21.72 8.72 -8.73
C GLY A 65 22.15 8.48 -7.28
N ILE A 66 22.45 7.22 -6.94
CA ILE A 66 22.78 6.83 -5.56
C ILE A 66 24.23 6.36 -5.38
N HIS A 67 24.79 5.73 -6.38
CA HIS A 67 26.17 5.19 -6.29
C HIS A 67 26.79 5.00 -7.67
N GLN A 68 28.12 5.11 -7.73
CA GLN A 68 28.92 4.73 -8.89
C GLN A 68 29.73 3.48 -8.54
N SER A 69 29.67 2.45 -9.37
CA SER A 69 30.53 1.28 -9.23
C SER A 69 31.69 1.35 -10.22
N SER A 70 32.88 1.42 -9.71
CA SER A 70 34.16 1.30 -10.44
C SER A 70 35.18 0.57 -9.57
N GLU A 71 36.32 0.17 -10.12
CA GLU A 71 37.34 -0.56 -9.40
C GLU A 71 37.94 0.23 -8.21
N PHE A 72 37.93 1.55 -8.32
CA PHE A 72 38.54 2.46 -7.34
C PHE A 72 37.55 3.26 -6.52
N GLU A 73 36.20 3.02 -6.68
CA GLU A 73 35.19 3.78 -5.98
C GLU A 73 35.12 3.35 -4.51
N PRO A 74 35.29 4.29 -3.57
CA PRO A 74 35.14 3.99 -2.15
C PRO A 74 33.69 3.70 -1.80
N SER A 75 33.46 2.94 -0.73
CA SER A 75 32.14 2.77 -0.16
C SER A 75 31.60 4.11 0.35
N ASN A 76 30.36 4.43 0.00
CA ASN A 76 29.67 5.62 0.46
C ASN A 76 28.61 5.23 1.50
N GLY A 77 29.01 5.08 2.76
CA GLY A 77 28.12 4.78 3.87
C GLY A 77 27.30 3.52 3.64
N LYS A 78 26.04 3.69 3.23
CA LYS A 78 25.07 2.63 2.99
C LYS A 78 25.36 1.83 1.71
N TYR A 79 25.96 2.46 0.70
CA TYR A 79 26.22 1.89 -0.60
C TYR A 79 27.68 1.50 -0.77
N SER A 80 27.92 0.31 -1.31
CA SER A 80 29.24 -0.15 -1.72
C SER A 80 29.13 -1.00 -2.99
N SER A 81 30.25 -1.26 -3.65
CA SER A 81 30.25 -2.05 -4.87
C SER A 81 31.31 -3.13 -4.89
N LYS A 82 31.05 -4.18 -5.68
CA LYS A 82 32.04 -5.16 -6.10
C LYS A 82 32.09 -5.18 -7.61
N VAL A 83 33.27 -5.06 -8.17
CA VAL A 83 33.50 -4.94 -9.61
C VAL A 83 34.41 -6.08 -10.07
N ASN A 84 34.03 -6.68 -11.19
CA ASN A 84 34.89 -7.62 -11.92
C ASN A 84 34.98 -7.15 -13.37
N ILE A 85 36.02 -6.42 -13.69
CA ILE A 85 36.22 -5.81 -15.02
C ILE A 85 36.33 -6.90 -16.09
N THR A 86 37.05 -8.00 -15.83
CA THR A 86 37.26 -9.07 -16.82
C THR A 86 35.96 -9.77 -17.21
N ALA A 87 34.96 -9.79 -16.32
CA ALA A 87 33.64 -10.36 -16.56
C ALA A 87 32.59 -9.30 -16.91
N ASN A 88 32.98 -8.03 -16.97
CA ASN A 88 32.02 -6.88 -17.13
C ASN A 88 30.84 -6.92 -16.18
N THR A 89 31.10 -7.30 -14.91
CA THR A 89 30.07 -7.42 -13.90
C THR A 89 30.29 -6.44 -12.75
N PHE A 90 29.23 -5.74 -12.41
CA PHE A 90 29.18 -4.72 -11.37
C PHE A 90 28.09 -5.10 -10.38
N SER A 91 28.38 -5.04 -9.09
CA SER A 91 27.39 -5.35 -8.06
C SER A 91 27.23 -4.16 -7.13
N LEU A 92 26.00 -3.73 -6.91
CA LEU A 92 25.66 -2.79 -5.85
C LEU A 92 25.32 -3.58 -4.59
N LEU A 93 25.88 -3.19 -3.46
CA LEU A 93 25.53 -3.68 -2.13
C LEU A 93 24.92 -2.54 -1.35
N ILE A 94 23.72 -2.77 -0.82
CA ILE A 94 22.99 -1.84 0.05
C ILE A 94 22.97 -2.46 1.43
N SER A 95 23.75 -1.89 2.36
CA SER A 95 23.89 -2.42 3.72
C SER A 95 22.75 -1.96 4.61
N ASN A 96 22.34 -2.81 5.57
CA ASN A 96 21.33 -2.49 6.58
C ASN A 96 20.06 -1.91 5.96
N VAL A 97 19.49 -2.64 4.98
CA VAL A 97 18.26 -2.18 4.30
C VAL A 97 17.14 -1.98 5.28
N GLN A 98 16.32 -0.95 5.02
CA GLN A 98 15.12 -0.60 5.77
C GLN A 98 13.93 -0.53 4.82
N ARG A 99 12.70 -0.43 5.32
CA ARG A 99 11.49 -0.38 4.49
C ARG A 99 11.51 0.76 3.46
N ASP A 100 12.06 1.91 3.80
CA ASP A 100 12.23 3.06 2.92
C ASP A 100 13.27 2.85 1.79
N ASP A 101 14.09 1.79 1.88
CA ASP A 101 14.93 1.37 0.76
C ASP A 101 14.16 0.59 -0.31
N SER A 102 12.95 0.12 -0.02
CA SER A 102 12.10 -0.52 -1.02
C SER A 102 11.91 0.40 -2.23
N GLY A 103 11.83 -0.19 -3.42
CA GLY A 103 11.71 0.55 -4.67
C GLY A 103 12.41 -0.14 -5.82
N VAL A 104 12.46 0.53 -6.98
CA VAL A 104 13.13 0.00 -8.17
C VAL A 104 14.49 0.67 -8.33
N TYR A 105 15.48 -0.15 -8.57
CA TYR A 105 16.88 0.26 -8.77
C TYR A 105 17.32 -0.08 -10.17
N TYR A 106 18.00 0.84 -10.83
CA TYR A 106 18.52 0.66 -12.17
C TYR A 106 20.05 0.83 -12.19
N CYS A 107 20.74 -0.02 -12.93
CA CYS A 107 22.11 0.26 -13.35
C CYS A 107 22.07 0.89 -14.75
N GLY A 108 22.98 1.81 -15.01
CA GLY A 108 23.05 2.51 -16.27
C GLY A 108 24.45 2.97 -16.61
N LEU A 109 24.65 3.27 -17.89
CA LEU A 109 25.87 3.85 -18.40
C LEU A 109 25.75 5.36 -18.49
N SER A 110 26.86 6.07 -18.31
CA SER A 110 26.90 7.52 -18.37
C SER A 110 26.53 8.04 -19.77
N ALA A 111 25.64 9.02 -19.83
CA ALA A 111 25.26 9.69 -21.07
C ALA A 111 26.39 10.44 -21.79
N SER A 112 27.55 10.65 -21.14
CA SER A 112 28.70 11.35 -21.75
C SER A 112 29.36 10.57 -22.91
N VAL A 113 29.13 9.24 -22.95
CA VAL A 113 29.68 8.36 -23.99
C VAL A 113 28.62 7.97 -25.03
N TYR A 114 27.37 7.98 -24.62
CA TYR A 114 26.25 7.59 -25.47
C TYR A 114 25.23 8.75 -25.53
N LEU A 115 24.67 8.98 -26.70
CA LEU A 115 23.67 10.03 -26.92
C LEU A 115 22.41 9.90 -26.07
N GLN A 116 22.17 8.68 -25.55
CA GLN A 116 21.11 8.40 -24.59
C GLN A 116 21.65 7.47 -23.49
N PRO A 117 21.25 7.68 -22.22
CA PRO A 117 21.63 6.75 -21.17
C PRO A 117 20.96 5.40 -21.41
N ASN A 118 21.76 4.32 -21.41
CA ASN A 118 21.27 2.96 -21.43
C ASN A 118 21.11 2.45 -20.00
N PHE A 119 19.98 1.83 -19.72
CA PHE A 119 19.65 1.26 -18.41
C PHE A 119 19.41 -0.24 -18.52
N GLY A 120 19.66 -0.96 -17.42
CA GLY A 120 19.18 -2.31 -17.23
C GLY A 120 17.68 -2.37 -17.01
N ASN A 121 17.11 -3.58 -16.95
CA ASN A 121 15.67 -3.82 -16.77
C ASN A 121 15.15 -3.44 -15.38
N GLY A 122 16.04 -3.06 -14.47
CA GLY A 122 15.70 -2.75 -13.09
C GLY A 122 15.61 -3.97 -12.17
N THR A 123 15.84 -3.73 -10.88
CA THR A 123 15.60 -4.68 -9.79
C THR A 123 14.65 -4.07 -8.81
N ARG A 124 13.53 -4.73 -8.54
CA ARG A 124 12.61 -4.32 -7.49
C ARG A 124 13.08 -4.89 -6.15
N LEU A 125 13.52 -4.03 -5.26
CA LEU A 125 13.82 -4.37 -3.86
C LEU A 125 12.57 -4.18 -3.02
N ILE A 126 12.22 -5.19 -2.21
CA ILE A 126 11.10 -5.17 -1.29
C ILE A 126 11.64 -5.56 0.08
N VAL A 127 11.54 -4.64 1.04
CA VAL A 127 11.93 -4.87 2.43
C VAL A 127 10.66 -4.94 3.27
N THR A 128 10.41 -6.09 3.89
CA THR A 128 9.23 -6.32 4.71
C THR A 128 9.61 -7.11 5.94
N ASP A 129 9.10 -6.71 7.10
CA ASP A 129 9.30 -7.39 8.40
C ASP A 129 8.01 -8.02 8.90
N ALA A 130 6.94 -7.92 8.12
CA ALA A 130 5.65 -8.47 8.50
C ALA A 130 5.70 -10.00 8.55
N SER A 131 5.29 -10.56 9.69
CA SER A 131 5.08 -11.99 9.85
C SER A 131 3.74 -12.44 9.27
N GLU A 132 2.76 -11.55 9.28
CA GLU A 132 1.40 -11.76 8.80
C GLU A 132 1.02 -10.61 7.83
N PRO A 133 0.53 -10.93 6.64
CA PRO A 133 0.06 -9.92 5.71
C PRO A 133 -1.26 -9.28 6.16
N THR A 134 -1.53 -8.10 5.67
CA THR A 134 -2.81 -7.42 5.86
C THR A 134 -3.68 -7.62 4.63
N LEU A 135 -4.92 -8.07 4.82
CA LEU A 135 -5.89 -8.27 3.76
C LEU A 135 -7.12 -7.38 4.01
N SER A 136 -7.52 -6.62 3.00
CA SER A 136 -8.69 -5.73 3.08
C SER A 136 -9.49 -5.73 1.78
N ILE A 137 -10.80 -5.47 1.87
CA ILE A 137 -11.64 -5.25 0.69
C ILE A 137 -12.10 -3.80 0.70
N LEU A 138 -11.91 -3.13 -0.43
CA LEU A 138 -12.42 -1.80 -0.69
C LEU A 138 -13.68 -1.90 -1.54
N VAL A 139 -14.72 -1.21 -1.09
CA VAL A 139 -16.04 -1.14 -1.71
C VAL A 139 -16.30 0.32 -2.09
N PRO A 140 -16.89 0.61 -3.25
CA PRO A 140 -17.28 1.96 -3.59
C PRO A 140 -18.26 2.52 -2.55
N SER A 141 -18.01 3.73 -2.08
CA SER A 141 -18.96 4.46 -1.23
C SER A 141 -20.09 4.98 -2.13
N ASN A 142 -21.30 4.48 -1.94
CA ASN A 142 -22.48 5.06 -2.57
C ASN A 142 -23.21 5.95 -1.56
N PRO A 143 -23.66 7.16 -1.96
CA PRO A 143 -24.64 7.91 -1.19
C PRO A 143 -25.90 7.05 -1.03
N GLU A 144 -26.56 7.15 0.12
CA GLU A 144 -27.74 6.34 0.45
C GLU A 144 -28.89 6.44 -0.59
N ASP A 145 -28.97 7.57 -1.34
CA ASP A 145 -30.01 7.84 -2.33
C ASP A 145 -29.56 7.62 -3.79
N ALA A 146 -28.35 7.14 -4.05
CA ALA A 146 -27.89 6.93 -5.40
C ALA A 146 -28.26 5.55 -5.94
N GLU A 147 -28.77 5.48 -7.17
CA GLU A 147 -28.93 4.22 -7.89
C GLU A 147 -27.57 3.52 -8.03
N LEU A 148 -27.53 2.23 -7.68
CA LEU A 148 -26.33 1.42 -7.83
C LEU A 148 -26.00 1.28 -9.33
N PRO A 149 -24.71 1.36 -9.69
CA PRO A 149 -24.31 1.03 -11.05
C PRO A 149 -24.63 -0.45 -11.34
N PRO A 150 -24.85 -0.83 -12.61
CA PRO A 150 -25.23 -2.22 -12.96
C PRO A 150 -24.18 -3.25 -12.54
N VAL A 151 -22.95 -2.81 -12.32
CA VAL A 151 -21.81 -3.64 -11.88
C VAL A 151 -21.05 -2.94 -10.78
N ILE A 152 -20.84 -3.62 -9.68
CA ILE A 152 -20.09 -3.14 -8.50
C ILE A 152 -18.65 -3.67 -8.57
N PRO A 153 -17.63 -2.80 -8.65
CA PRO A 153 -16.25 -3.22 -8.53
C PRO A 153 -15.87 -3.44 -7.06
N LEU A 154 -15.26 -4.57 -6.74
CA LEU A 154 -14.64 -4.83 -5.44
C LEU A 154 -13.14 -4.97 -5.61
N LEU A 155 -12.38 -4.29 -4.77
CA LEU A 155 -10.93 -4.33 -4.79
C LEU A 155 -10.41 -5.00 -3.51
N CYS A 156 -9.75 -6.14 -3.66
CA CYS A 156 -9.04 -6.80 -2.57
C CYS A 156 -7.58 -6.36 -2.56
N LEU A 157 -7.11 -5.88 -1.43
CA LEU A 157 -5.75 -5.39 -1.22
C LEU A 157 -5.03 -6.31 -0.24
N LEU A 158 -3.96 -6.96 -0.71
CA LEU A 158 -3.00 -7.70 0.09
C LEU A 158 -1.76 -6.83 0.28
N SER A 159 -1.45 -6.47 1.50
CA SER A 159 -0.33 -5.58 1.83
C SER A 159 0.64 -6.22 2.80
N ASP A 160 1.91 -5.81 2.72
CA ASP A 160 2.97 -6.15 3.65
C ASP A 160 3.19 -7.66 3.78
N PHE A 161 3.31 -8.35 2.66
CA PHE A 161 3.42 -9.79 2.61
C PHE A 161 4.82 -10.24 2.13
N THR A 162 5.14 -11.51 2.40
CA THR A 162 6.33 -12.21 1.91
C THR A 162 6.02 -13.07 0.69
N PRO A 163 7.00 -13.50 -0.13
CA PRO A 163 6.77 -14.25 -1.38
C PRO A 163 5.84 -15.47 -1.29
N PRO A 164 5.78 -16.23 -0.17
CA PRO A 164 4.86 -17.35 -0.05
C PRO A 164 3.38 -16.95 -0.13
N TRP A 165 3.04 -15.69 0.15
CA TRP A 165 1.70 -15.13 0.08
C TRP A 165 1.47 -14.48 -1.27
N SER A 166 1.03 -15.22 -2.27
CA SER A 166 0.92 -14.69 -3.63
C SER A 166 -0.42 -14.86 -4.31
N ALA A 167 -1.28 -15.78 -3.82
CA ALA A 167 -2.55 -16.06 -4.46
C ALA A 167 -3.69 -15.33 -3.76
N VAL A 168 -4.40 -14.48 -4.51
CA VAL A 168 -5.63 -13.82 -4.06
C VAL A 168 -6.81 -14.42 -4.83
N LEU A 169 -7.74 -15.01 -4.10
CA LEU A 169 -8.93 -15.68 -4.64
C LEU A 169 -10.20 -14.98 -4.13
N TRP A 170 -11.18 -14.88 -5.02
CA TRP A 170 -12.50 -14.38 -4.68
C TRP A 170 -13.48 -15.54 -4.55
N GLY A 171 -14.28 -15.54 -3.49
CA GLY A 171 -15.40 -16.45 -3.28
C GLY A 171 -16.71 -15.68 -3.25
N MET A 172 -17.68 -16.12 -4.03
CA MET A 172 -19.05 -15.60 -4.04
C MET A 172 -19.99 -16.81 -3.94
N GLY A 173 -20.45 -17.08 -2.71
CA GLY A 173 -21.16 -18.33 -2.45
C GLY A 173 -20.27 -19.56 -2.70
N GLU A 174 -20.68 -20.45 -3.60
CA GLU A 174 -19.89 -21.64 -3.96
C GLU A 174 -18.85 -21.40 -5.08
N GLU A 175 -18.94 -20.27 -5.78
CA GLU A 175 -18.03 -19.96 -6.88
C GLU A 175 -16.73 -19.35 -6.37
N VAL A 176 -15.60 -19.86 -6.86
CA VAL A 176 -14.26 -19.31 -6.60
C VAL A 176 -13.67 -18.82 -7.92
N SER A 177 -13.26 -17.57 -7.97
CA SER A 177 -12.65 -16.95 -9.15
C SER A 177 -11.33 -16.28 -8.81
N GLN A 178 -10.46 -16.18 -9.80
CA GLN A 178 -9.31 -15.27 -9.75
C GLN A 178 -9.75 -13.94 -10.37
N GLY A 179 -9.80 -12.89 -9.58
CA GLY A 179 -10.02 -11.54 -10.12
C GLY A 179 -8.86 -11.09 -11.02
N LEU A 180 -9.03 -9.92 -11.63
CA LEU A 180 -7.94 -9.26 -12.34
C LEU A 180 -6.89 -8.83 -11.30
N MET A 181 -5.69 -9.41 -11.36
CA MET A 181 -4.56 -9.06 -10.50
C MET A 181 -3.58 -8.17 -11.24
N ASP A 182 -3.01 -7.22 -10.55
CA ASP A 182 -1.91 -6.42 -11.08
C ASP A 182 -0.69 -6.48 -10.17
N ALA A 183 0.48 -6.21 -10.76
CA ALA A 183 1.74 -6.16 -10.06
C ALA A 183 1.68 -5.12 -8.95
N GLY A 184 2.18 -5.50 -7.79
CA GLY A 184 2.15 -4.64 -6.62
C GLY A 184 3.01 -3.40 -6.76
N ALA A 185 2.63 -2.39 -6.03
CA ALA A 185 3.39 -1.17 -5.83
C ALA A 185 4.01 -1.14 -4.44
N VAL A 186 5.09 -0.38 -4.29
CA VAL A 186 5.65 -0.03 -2.98
C VAL A 186 5.21 1.38 -2.68
N ASP A 187 4.58 1.59 -1.53
CA ASP A 187 4.15 2.92 -1.10
C ASP A 187 5.31 3.76 -0.53
N GLY A 188 5.01 5.01 -0.10
CA GLY A 188 6.00 5.92 0.48
C GLY A 188 6.63 5.43 1.79
N ASN A 189 6.02 4.45 2.45
CA ASN A 189 6.51 3.84 3.69
C ASN A 189 7.27 2.52 3.42
N GLY A 190 7.47 2.15 2.17
CA GLY A 190 8.12 0.91 1.76
C GLY A 190 7.22 -0.31 1.88
N VAL A 191 5.90 -0.16 2.01
CA VAL A 191 4.96 -1.28 2.07
C VAL A 191 4.63 -1.75 0.67
N PHE A 192 4.86 -3.05 0.42
CA PHE A 192 4.53 -3.68 -0.84
C PHE A 192 3.09 -4.20 -0.81
N SER A 193 2.32 -3.88 -1.84
CA SER A 193 0.92 -4.26 -1.96
C SER A 193 0.61 -4.84 -3.34
N VAL A 194 -0.26 -5.85 -3.36
CA VAL A 194 -0.86 -6.41 -4.59
C VAL A 194 -2.36 -6.25 -4.46
N TRP A 195 -3.03 -5.93 -5.56
CA TRP A 195 -4.47 -5.82 -5.57
C TRP A 195 -5.11 -6.76 -6.60
N SER A 196 -6.32 -7.19 -6.27
CA SER A 196 -7.16 -8.00 -7.15
C SER A 196 -8.52 -7.36 -7.28
N LEU A 197 -8.97 -7.14 -8.51
CA LEU A 197 -10.26 -6.55 -8.83
C LEU A 197 -11.23 -7.64 -9.29
N THR A 198 -12.41 -7.67 -8.68
CA THR A 198 -13.56 -8.41 -9.19
C THR A 198 -14.73 -7.48 -9.48
N ARG A 199 -15.68 -7.94 -10.27
CA ARG A 199 -16.89 -7.20 -10.65
C ARG A 199 -18.11 -8.05 -10.38
N ILE A 200 -19.06 -7.48 -9.66
CA ILE A 200 -20.28 -8.19 -9.23
C ILE A 200 -21.50 -7.48 -9.82
N PRO A 201 -22.49 -8.20 -10.38
CA PRO A 201 -23.76 -7.60 -10.74
C PRO A 201 -24.43 -6.94 -9.51
N SER A 202 -25.05 -5.78 -9.70
CA SER A 202 -25.73 -5.07 -8.60
C SER A 202 -26.88 -5.88 -8.00
N GLU A 203 -27.53 -6.73 -8.79
CA GLU A 203 -28.57 -7.65 -8.31
C GLU A 203 -28.01 -8.65 -7.28
N THR A 204 -26.85 -9.25 -7.56
CA THR A 204 -26.17 -10.17 -6.64
C THR A 204 -25.74 -9.45 -5.36
N TRP A 205 -25.20 -8.23 -5.50
CA TRP A 205 -24.81 -7.38 -4.36
C TRP A 205 -26.00 -7.01 -3.46
N ASN A 206 -27.17 -6.76 -4.06
CA ASN A 206 -28.39 -6.42 -3.34
C ASN A 206 -29.01 -7.60 -2.58
N GLN A 207 -28.69 -8.84 -2.95
CA GLN A 207 -29.14 -10.06 -2.30
C GLN A 207 -28.37 -10.40 -1.02
N GLU A 208 -27.58 -9.45 -0.49
CA GLU A 208 -26.73 -9.63 0.70
C GLU A 208 -25.71 -10.78 0.54
N THR A 209 -25.30 -11.06 -0.70
CA THR A 209 -24.32 -12.08 -1.00
C THR A 209 -22.99 -11.74 -0.31
N ILE A 210 -22.50 -12.65 0.49
CA ILE A 210 -21.19 -12.50 1.15
C ILE A 210 -20.10 -12.72 0.11
N CYS A 211 -19.31 -11.69 -0.13
CA CYS A 211 -18.12 -11.76 -0.95
C CYS A 211 -16.90 -11.97 -0.06
N ASN A 212 -16.11 -12.97 -0.39
CA ASN A 212 -14.93 -13.35 0.36
C ASN A 212 -13.68 -13.14 -0.50
N CYS A 213 -12.67 -12.47 0.05
CA CYS A 213 -11.33 -12.44 -0.52
C CYS A 213 -10.39 -13.26 0.36
N THR A 214 -9.65 -14.18 -0.26
CA THR A 214 -8.75 -15.09 0.45
C THR A 214 -7.36 -15.03 -0.16
N ALA A 215 -6.35 -14.77 0.67
CA ALA A 215 -4.95 -14.94 0.31
C ALA A 215 -4.42 -16.24 0.89
N LYS A 216 -3.60 -16.98 0.11
CA LYS A 216 -3.00 -18.27 0.52
C LYS A 216 -1.49 -18.19 0.51
N GLU A 217 -0.89 -18.79 1.53
CA GLU A 217 0.54 -19.05 1.62
C GLU A 217 0.87 -20.38 0.92
N SER A 218 1.74 -20.31 -0.10
CA SER A 218 2.07 -21.47 -0.93
C SER A 218 2.86 -22.56 -0.19
N SER A 219 3.63 -22.17 0.85
CA SER A 219 4.53 -23.07 1.57
C SER A 219 3.83 -23.93 2.63
N THR A 220 2.91 -23.32 3.38
CA THR A 220 2.25 -23.95 4.55
C THR A 220 0.79 -24.29 4.30
N GLY A 221 0.21 -23.75 3.22
CA GLY A 221 -1.23 -23.86 2.94
C GLY A 221 -2.10 -22.97 3.87
N ARG A 222 -1.49 -22.13 4.72
CA ARG A 222 -2.20 -21.15 5.53
C ARG A 222 -2.99 -20.19 4.63
N SER A 223 -4.12 -19.73 5.11
CA SER A 223 -4.93 -18.75 4.40
C SER A 223 -5.47 -17.71 5.37
N ILE A 224 -5.53 -16.49 4.90
CA ILE A 224 -6.25 -15.40 5.53
C ILE A 224 -7.40 -14.99 4.63
N SER A 225 -8.52 -14.61 5.20
CA SER A 225 -9.69 -14.21 4.44
C SER A 225 -10.39 -13.04 5.09
N VAL A 226 -10.99 -12.21 4.25
CA VAL A 226 -11.83 -11.09 4.65
C VAL A 226 -13.12 -11.14 3.86
N THR A 227 -14.23 -10.85 4.50
CA THR A 227 -15.56 -10.88 3.91
C THR A 227 -16.16 -9.49 3.86
N VAL A 228 -16.97 -9.24 2.86
CA VAL A 228 -17.78 -8.04 2.75
C VAL A 228 -19.17 -8.42 2.24
N SER A 229 -20.18 -7.78 2.78
CA SER A 229 -21.57 -7.81 2.29
C SER A 229 -22.08 -6.38 2.24
N ARG A 230 -23.16 -6.17 1.52
CA ARG A 230 -23.86 -4.89 1.60
C ARG A 230 -24.43 -4.74 3.01
N GLU A 231 -23.90 -3.81 3.79
CA GLU A 231 -24.56 -3.39 5.02
C GLU A 231 -25.83 -2.63 4.61
N THR A 232 -26.96 -3.26 4.71
CA THR A 232 -28.23 -2.54 4.80
C THR A 232 -28.21 -1.86 6.16
N GLY A 233 -27.81 -0.61 6.17
CA GLY A 233 -27.84 0.21 7.39
C GLY A 233 -29.23 0.14 7.97
N ASP A 234 -29.42 -0.67 9.00
CA ASP A 234 -30.70 -0.86 9.69
C ASP A 234 -31.00 0.37 10.55
N CYS A 235 -31.14 1.54 9.89
CA CYS A 235 -31.77 2.70 10.50
C CYS A 235 -33.19 2.38 11.01
N ARG A 236 -33.81 1.31 10.50
CA ARG A 236 -35.11 0.84 10.98
C ARG A 236 -35.06 0.46 12.45
N ILE A 237 -34.03 -0.18 12.94
CA ILE A 237 -33.90 -0.54 14.36
C ILE A 237 -33.89 0.71 15.25
N VAL A 238 -33.18 1.76 14.85
CA VAL A 238 -33.14 3.02 15.60
C VAL A 238 -34.53 3.69 15.62
N PHE A 239 -35.25 3.62 14.53
CA PHE A 239 -36.64 4.14 14.48
C PHE A 239 -37.60 3.30 15.30
N TYR A 240 -37.57 1.98 15.22
CA TYR A 240 -38.48 1.10 15.95
C TYR A 240 -38.19 1.01 17.45
N THR A 241 -36.94 1.19 17.89
CA THR A 241 -36.58 1.20 19.31
C THR A 241 -36.47 2.60 19.89
N GLY A 242 -35.99 3.58 19.16
CA GLY A 242 -35.79 4.95 19.63
C GLY A 242 -37.11 5.75 19.78
N LEU A 243 -38.01 5.68 18.79
CA LEU A 243 -39.32 6.38 18.84
C LEU A 243 -40.19 5.92 20.01
N PRO A 244 -40.39 4.61 20.27
CA PRO A 244 -41.15 4.17 21.44
C PRO A 244 -40.53 4.61 22.76
N CYS A 245 -39.20 4.58 22.89
CA CYS A 245 -38.51 5.03 24.11
C CYS A 245 -38.74 6.53 24.37
N ILE A 246 -38.67 7.37 23.35
CA ILE A 246 -38.96 8.80 23.47
C ILE A 246 -40.40 9.02 23.85
N PHE A 247 -41.34 8.28 23.24
CA PHE A 247 -42.76 8.38 23.53
C PHE A 247 -43.11 7.98 24.99
N ILE A 248 -42.48 6.90 25.50
CA ILE A 248 -42.61 6.46 26.88
C ILE A 248 -42.06 7.52 27.83
N LEU A 249 -40.91 8.12 27.55
CA LEU A 249 -40.33 9.18 28.38
C LEU A 249 -41.26 10.43 28.43
N LEU A 250 -41.84 10.81 27.31
CA LEU A 250 -42.80 11.91 27.26
C LEU A 250 -44.07 11.60 28.04
N LEU A 251 -44.59 10.36 27.98
CA LEU A 251 -45.75 9.95 28.79
C LEU A 251 -45.42 9.98 30.28
N ILE A 252 -44.26 9.51 30.70
CA ILE A 252 -43.81 9.56 32.11
C ILE A 252 -43.73 11.03 32.58
N GLN A 253 -43.15 11.92 31.76
CA GLN A 253 -43.11 13.35 32.09
C GLN A 253 -44.49 13.95 32.21
N LEU A 254 -45.41 13.60 31.30
CA LEU A 254 -46.81 14.05 31.37
C LEU A 254 -47.50 13.56 32.63
N LEU A 255 -47.32 12.30 33.00
CA LEU A 255 -47.87 11.73 34.24
C LEU A 255 -47.33 12.43 35.49
N ILE A 256 -46.03 12.73 35.54
CA ILE A 256 -45.42 13.48 36.65
C ILE A 256 -46.00 14.90 36.72
N LEU A 257 -46.24 15.56 35.59
CA LEU A 257 -46.87 16.89 35.57
C LEU A 257 -48.33 16.86 36.00
N LEU A 258 -49.07 15.83 35.62
CA LEU A 258 -50.46 15.62 36.10
C LEU A 258 -50.50 15.32 37.59
N TRP A 259 -49.60 14.51 38.12
CA TRP A 259 -49.46 14.25 39.57
C TRP A 259 -49.11 15.53 40.35
N ARG A 260 -48.29 16.39 39.81
CA ARG A 260 -47.95 17.68 40.43
C ARG A 260 -49.12 18.67 40.42
N LYS A 261 -50.08 18.54 39.51
CA LYS A 261 -51.29 19.38 39.43
C LYS A 261 -52.46 18.87 40.27
N CYS A 262 -52.42 17.61 40.77
CA CYS A 262 -53.39 17.12 41.72
C CYS A 262 -52.93 17.49 43.14
N PRO A 263 -53.48 18.51 43.76
CA PRO A 263 -53.16 18.83 45.14
C PRO A 263 -53.84 17.82 46.06
N ILE A 264 -53.10 16.83 46.53
CA ILE A 264 -53.53 16.02 47.66
C ILE A 264 -53.54 16.94 48.92
N ARG A 265 -54.74 17.33 49.31
CA ARG A 265 -55.01 18.08 50.51
C ARG A 265 -54.71 17.19 51.70
N GLY A 266 -53.66 17.56 52.46
CA GLY A 266 -53.54 16.92 53.76
C GLY A 266 -52.15 16.95 54.39
N ARG A 267 -51.97 17.83 55.37
CA ARG A 267 -51.15 17.89 56.57
C ARG A 267 -49.80 18.56 56.49
N ALA A 268 -49.79 19.71 57.11
CA ALA A 268 -48.60 20.41 57.56
C ALA A 268 -47.80 19.60 58.60
N VAL A 269 -46.46 19.53 58.40
CA VAL A 269 -45.49 19.39 59.48
C VAL A 269 -44.17 20.05 59.04
N GLN A 270 -43.86 21.07 59.79
CA GLN A 270 -42.56 21.61 60.22
C GLN A 270 -41.39 21.87 59.25
N ARG A 271 -41.09 23.11 59.25
CA ARG A 271 -39.87 23.86 58.95
C ARG A 271 -38.60 23.18 59.46
N GLN A 272 -37.65 22.90 58.57
CA GLN A 272 -36.27 22.72 58.99
C GLN A 272 -35.29 23.41 58.00
N LYS A 273 -34.44 24.19 58.61
CA LYS A 273 -33.36 25.06 58.22
C LYS A 273 -32.67 24.76 56.88
N GLU A 274 -32.49 25.84 56.13
CA GLU A 274 -31.58 25.96 54.98
C GLU A 274 -30.14 25.75 55.41
N ILE A 275 -29.39 24.90 54.68
CA ILE A 275 -27.95 24.79 54.70
C ILE A 275 -27.45 25.31 53.32
N PRO A 276 -26.48 26.26 53.25
CA PRO A 276 -26.04 26.84 52.00
C PRO A 276 -25.23 25.79 51.23
N MET A 277 -25.59 25.64 49.95
CA MET A 277 -24.88 24.79 48.99
C MET A 277 -23.50 25.42 48.63
N ARG A 278 -22.48 24.67 48.95
CA ARG A 278 -21.08 24.91 48.58
C ARG A 278 -20.93 24.79 47.07
N GLN A 279 -20.43 25.81 46.44
CA GLN A 279 -20.06 25.80 45.01
C GLN A 279 -19.02 24.71 44.74
N ILE A 280 -19.31 23.84 43.79
CA ILE A 280 -18.36 22.84 43.23
C ILE A 280 -17.58 23.55 42.13
N PRO A 281 -16.23 23.54 42.17
CA PRO A 281 -15.43 24.15 41.09
C PRO A 281 -15.56 23.34 39.78
N GLN A 282 -15.69 24.07 38.68
CA GLN A 282 -15.64 23.53 37.33
C GLN A 282 -14.30 22.85 37.08
N THR A 283 -14.35 21.63 36.63
CA THR A 283 -13.17 20.87 36.17
C THR A 283 -12.78 21.41 34.80
N GLU A 284 -11.64 22.08 34.73
CA GLU A 284 -10.99 22.54 33.52
C GLU A 284 -10.26 21.34 32.89
N TYR A 285 -10.56 21.02 31.63
CA TYR A 285 -9.88 19.96 30.88
C TYR A 285 -8.51 20.48 30.42
N ALA A 286 -7.45 19.92 30.98
CA ALA A 286 -6.08 20.17 30.56
C ALA A 286 -5.81 19.43 29.24
N THR A 287 -5.53 20.16 28.19
CA THR A 287 -4.97 19.67 26.92
C THR A 287 -3.51 19.29 27.16
N LEU A 288 -3.18 18.01 27.08
CA LEU A 288 -1.81 17.51 27.08
C LEU A 288 -1.15 17.77 25.75
N THR A 289 -0.34 18.83 25.67
CA THR A 289 0.63 19.05 24.58
C THR A 289 1.89 18.25 24.90
N TYR A 290 2.15 17.19 24.14
CA TYR A 290 3.39 16.41 24.26
C TYR A 290 4.55 17.20 23.66
N ASN A 291 5.42 17.73 24.52
CA ASN A 291 6.64 18.43 24.15
C ASN A 291 7.84 17.49 24.31
N ASN A 292 8.29 16.90 23.19
CA ASN A 292 9.48 16.04 23.18
C ASN A 292 10.75 16.91 23.12
N ARG A 293 11.28 17.28 24.27
CA ARG A 293 12.65 17.78 24.39
C ARG A 293 13.40 16.86 25.35
N ASN A 294 14.22 15.97 24.80
CA ASN A 294 15.48 15.54 25.43
C ASN A 294 16.23 14.65 24.43
N ALA A 295 17.16 15.26 23.70
CA ALA A 295 18.32 14.58 23.12
C ALA A 295 19.51 14.88 24.03
N PRO A 296 20.24 13.90 24.55
CA PRO A 296 21.56 14.14 25.13
C PRO A 296 22.64 14.15 24.08
N ARG A 297 23.67 14.92 24.39
CA ARG A 297 24.90 15.22 23.63
C ARG A 297 25.71 13.97 23.25
#